data_dcebf52ffc2546ca975408fd22cbda40
#
_entry.id   dcebf52ffc2546ca975408fd22cbda40
#
_cell.length_a   1.000
_cell.length_b   1.000
_cell.length_c   1.000
_cell.angle_alpha   90.00
_cell.angle_beta   90.00
_cell.angle_gamma   90.00
#
_symmetry.space_group_name_H-M   'P 1'
#
loop_
_entity.id
_entity.type
_entity.pdbx_description
1 polymer ?
#
loop_
_entity_poly.entity_id
_entity_poly.type
_entity_poly.pdbx_seq_one_letter_code
_entity_poly.pdbx_strand_id
1 'polypeptide(L)'
;MERLEKMKPMEPIDVRAAKEMKHFKVKIVDMGNACYTYKKFSSVIQTRNYRAPEVMIRSKYDESADIWSLGCTVYELVTGRLLYRPKKVPGKHGKNQHHLHQISMVIGPCQNTSFLKSGKHSHKHVNPDGSIKNFPPVLTDYKPMYDVLVDKYRLRDLEARGLTDFLSKSMTWDPKDRWTAAQLLDHYWLKMIPNYNTHMSRGELREYKRVNRMECSPSPESGDDSNVDQLSDGGFSENA
;
A
#
# COMPACT_ATOMS: atom_id res chain seq x y z
N MET A 1 7.93 -5.11 16.29
CA MET A 1 8.69 -4.26 15.34
C MET A 1 10.14 -4.69 15.14
N GLU A 2 10.73 -5.42 16.02
CA GLU A 2 12.17 -5.78 16.05
C GLU A 2 12.67 -6.76 14.96
N ARG A 3 11.79 -7.43 14.24
CA ARG A 3 12.18 -8.41 13.20
C ARG A 3 12.31 -7.85 11.79
N LEU A 4 11.96 -6.59 11.57
CA LEU A 4 12.03 -5.92 10.27
C LEU A 4 13.37 -5.21 10.00
N GLU A 5 14.14 -4.93 11.05
CA GLU A 5 15.43 -4.22 10.93
C GLU A 5 16.61 -5.10 10.49
N LYS A 6 16.49 -6.42 10.59
CA LYS A 6 17.60 -7.36 10.32
C LYS A 6 17.65 -7.91 8.89
N MET A 7 16.85 -7.43 7.97
CA MET A 7 16.91 -7.91 6.59
C MET A 7 17.81 -6.99 5.77
N LYS A 8 18.91 -7.57 5.27
CA LYS A 8 19.81 -6.91 4.33
C LYS A 8 19.00 -6.21 3.22
N PRO A 9 19.37 -4.98 2.83
CA PRO A 9 18.84 -4.38 1.63
C PRO A 9 19.00 -5.36 0.48
N MET A 10 17.99 -5.47 -0.38
CA MET A 10 18.11 -6.25 -1.61
C MET A 10 19.28 -5.67 -2.39
N GLU A 11 20.24 -6.53 -2.75
CA GLU A 11 21.33 -6.09 -3.62
C GLU A 11 20.74 -5.61 -4.95
N PRO A 12 21.31 -4.58 -5.58
CA PRO A 12 20.85 -4.13 -6.88
C PRO A 12 20.87 -5.31 -7.86
N ILE A 13 19.82 -5.47 -8.63
CA ILE A 13 19.77 -6.47 -9.71
C ILE A 13 20.97 -6.17 -10.61
N ASP A 14 21.86 -7.16 -10.80
CA ASP A 14 22.97 -7.02 -11.73
C ASP A 14 22.41 -6.71 -13.13
N VAL A 15 22.87 -5.60 -13.69
CA VAL A 15 22.46 -5.15 -15.03
C VAL A 15 22.78 -6.21 -16.11
N ARG A 16 23.80 -7.08 -15.86
CA ARG A 16 24.08 -8.23 -16.72
C ARG A 16 22.97 -9.28 -16.66
N ALA A 17 22.49 -9.61 -15.45
CA ALA A 17 21.36 -10.50 -15.26
C ALA A 17 20.08 -9.94 -15.93
N ALA A 18 19.84 -8.63 -15.85
CA ALA A 18 18.72 -7.98 -16.53
C ALA A 18 18.80 -8.07 -18.06
N LYS A 19 20.01 -8.06 -18.65
CA LYS A 19 20.20 -8.28 -20.10
C LYS A 19 19.92 -9.73 -20.50
N GLU A 20 20.24 -10.68 -19.66
CA GLU A 20 19.93 -12.11 -19.87
C GLU A 20 18.43 -12.40 -19.74
N MET A 21 17.70 -11.60 -18.96
CA MET A 21 16.24 -11.72 -18.80
C MET A 21 15.44 -11.34 -20.05
N LYS A 22 16.02 -10.77 -21.12
CA LYS A 22 15.31 -10.47 -22.38
C LYS A 22 14.65 -11.68 -23.03
N HIS A 23 15.06 -12.87 -22.68
CA HIS A 23 14.52 -14.15 -23.16
C HIS A 23 13.63 -14.85 -22.13
N PHE A 24 13.35 -14.21 -21.00
CA PHE A 24 12.54 -14.80 -19.94
C PHE A 24 11.08 -14.91 -20.41
N LYS A 25 10.58 -16.13 -20.51
CA LYS A 25 9.19 -16.40 -20.88
C LYS A 25 8.38 -16.70 -19.63
N VAL A 26 7.23 -16.07 -19.50
CA VAL A 26 6.28 -16.27 -18.43
C VAL A 26 5.05 -16.99 -18.94
N LYS A 27 4.51 -17.92 -18.18
CA LYS A 27 3.23 -18.60 -18.44
C LYS A 27 2.35 -18.52 -17.21
N ILE A 28 1.05 -18.31 -17.42
CA ILE A 28 0.04 -18.47 -16.37
C ILE A 28 -0.29 -19.96 -16.30
N VAL A 29 -0.18 -20.53 -15.09
CA VAL A 29 -0.41 -21.95 -14.81
C VAL A 29 -1.38 -22.11 -13.65
N ASP A 30 -1.79 -23.36 -13.35
CA ASP A 30 -2.69 -23.71 -12.25
C ASP A 30 -4.10 -23.12 -12.42
N MET A 31 -4.73 -23.46 -13.54
CA MET A 31 -6.09 -23.01 -13.87
C MET A 31 -7.20 -23.81 -13.16
N GLY A 32 -6.86 -24.70 -12.22
CA GLY A 32 -7.82 -25.57 -11.53
C GLY A 32 -8.90 -24.83 -10.75
N ASN A 33 -8.62 -23.60 -10.31
CA ASN A 33 -9.56 -22.72 -9.63
C ASN A 33 -10.15 -21.62 -10.52
N ALA A 34 -9.87 -21.64 -11.83
CA ALA A 34 -10.45 -20.67 -12.75
C ALA A 34 -11.95 -20.86 -12.90
N CYS A 35 -12.67 -19.78 -13.13
CA CYS A 35 -14.11 -19.82 -13.41
C CYS A 35 -14.47 -18.83 -14.51
N TYR A 36 -15.57 -19.07 -15.17
CA TYR A 36 -16.12 -18.11 -16.12
C TYR A 36 -16.74 -16.91 -15.39
N THR A 37 -16.72 -15.74 -16.01
CA THR A 37 -17.33 -14.52 -15.46
C THR A 37 -18.82 -14.68 -15.20
N TYR A 38 -19.52 -15.47 -16.03
CA TYR A 38 -20.94 -15.77 -15.90
C TYR A 38 -21.25 -16.98 -14.98
N LYS A 39 -20.26 -17.82 -14.64
CA LYS A 39 -20.43 -19.00 -13.81
C LYS A 39 -19.36 -19.09 -12.74
N LYS A 40 -19.71 -18.65 -11.54
CA LYS A 40 -18.81 -18.60 -10.38
C LYS A 40 -19.06 -19.79 -9.46
N PHE A 41 -18.00 -20.48 -9.08
CA PHE A 41 -18.09 -21.68 -8.23
C PHE A 41 -17.91 -21.37 -6.74
N SER A 42 -17.30 -20.25 -6.42
CA SER A 42 -17.03 -19.85 -5.03
C SER A 42 -17.19 -18.35 -4.85
N SER A 43 -17.64 -17.96 -3.66
CA SER A 43 -17.63 -16.56 -3.23
C SER A 43 -16.33 -16.15 -2.54
N VAL A 44 -15.39 -17.09 -2.36
CA VAL A 44 -14.04 -16.85 -1.82
C VAL A 44 -13.03 -17.32 -2.82
N ILE A 45 -12.37 -16.39 -3.45
CA ILE A 45 -11.30 -16.64 -4.40
C ILE A 45 -10.00 -15.98 -3.89
N GLN A 46 -8.91 -16.18 -4.60
CA GLN A 46 -7.60 -15.59 -4.38
C GLN A 46 -6.89 -16.03 -3.10
N THR A 47 -5.60 -16.14 -3.16
CA THR A 47 -4.74 -16.30 -1.99
C THR A 47 -4.83 -15.07 -1.08
N ARG A 48 -4.84 -15.28 0.22
CA ARG A 48 -5.14 -14.26 1.23
C ARG A 48 -4.41 -12.94 1.03
N ASN A 49 -3.12 -12.98 0.75
CA ASN A 49 -2.29 -11.78 0.66
C ASN A 49 -2.55 -10.94 -0.60
N TYR A 50 -3.14 -11.55 -1.63
CA TYR A 50 -3.47 -10.92 -2.91
C TYR A 50 -4.97 -10.72 -3.11
N ARG A 51 -5.78 -10.92 -2.05
CA ARG A 51 -7.23 -10.89 -2.14
C ARG A 51 -7.77 -9.48 -2.21
N ALA A 52 -8.63 -9.26 -3.18
CA ALA A 52 -9.30 -7.99 -3.44
C ALA A 52 -10.38 -7.66 -2.39
N PRO A 53 -10.67 -6.38 -2.14
CA PRO A 53 -11.63 -5.94 -1.13
C PRO A 53 -13.05 -6.46 -1.36
N GLU A 54 -13.55 -6.48 -2.61
CA GLU A 54 -14.86 -7.01 -2.97
C GLU A 54 -15.04 -8.47 -2.56
N VAL A 55 -13.99 -9.28 -2.68
CA VAL A 55 -14.00 -10.69 -2.27
C VAL A 55 -14.06 -10.81 -0.74
N MET A 56 -13.40 -9.91 0.00
CA MET A 56 -13.41 -9.91 1.46
C MET A 56 -14.77 -9.54 2.04
N ILE A 57 -15.44 -8.56 1.45
CA ILE A 57 -16.78 -8.13 1.87
C ILE A 57 -17.90 -9.00 1.28
N ARG A 58 -17.56 -9.98 0.43
CA ARG A 58 -18.53 -10.81 -0.30
C ARG A 58 -19.47 -10.01 -1.19
N SER A 59 -18.93 -9.04 -1.90
CA SER A 59 -19.60 -8.35 -3.00
C SER A 59 -19.48 -9.16 -4.30
N LYS A 60 -20.10 -8.67 -5.37
CA LYS A 60 -19.91 -9.24 -6.70
C LYS A 60 -18.45 -8.98 -7.13
N TYR A 61 -17.83 -9.98 -7.72
CA TYR A 61 -16.48 -9.88 -8.29
C TYR A 61 -16.50 -10.29 -9.77
N ASP A 62 -15.53 -9.86 -10.52
CA ASP A 62 -15.30 -10.22 -11.92
C ASP A 62 -13.78 -10.40 -12.15
N GLU A 63 -13.34 -10.35 -13.41
CA GLU A 63 -11.94 -10.48 -13.80
C GLU A 63 -11.05 -9.37 -13.23
N SER A 64 -11.61 -8.23 -12.85
CA SER A 64 -10.85 -7.14 -12.22
C SER A 64 -10.26 -7.53 -10.86
N ALA A 65 -10.77 -8.60 -10.24
CA ALA A 65 -10.17 -9.17 -9.04
C ALA A 65 -8.74 -9.67 -9.31
N ASP A 66 -8.47 -10.23 -10.49
CA ASP A 66 -7.14 -10.69 -10.88
C ASP A 66 -6.19 -9.51 -11.14
N ILE A 67 -6.72 -8.38 -11.60
CA ILE A 67 -5.95 -7.11 -11.72
C ILE A 67 -5.48 -6.62 -10.36
N TRP A 68 -6.30 -6.72 -9.31
CA TRP A 68 -5.86 -6.45 -7.94
C TRP A 68 -4.70 -7.36 -7.51
N SER A 69 -4.84 -8.67 -7.76
CA SER A 69 -3.78 -9.64 -7.45
C SER A 69 -2.50 -9.35 -8.22
N LEU A 70 -2.61 -8.93 -9.48
CA LEU A 70 -1.48 -8.50 -10.31
C LEU A 70 -0.76 -7.30 -9.66
N GLY A 71 -1.48 -6.28 -9.23
CA GLY A 71 -0.90 -5.13 -8.52
C GLY A 71 -0.11 -5.55 -7.28
N CYS A 72 -0.67 -6.43 -6.45
CA CYS A 72 0.02 -6.98 -5.29
C CYS A 72 1.30 -7.76 -5.69
N THR A 73 1.23 -8.54 -6.77
CA THR A 73 2.36 -9.33 -7.29
C THR A 73 3.45 -8.43 -7.84
N VAL A 74 3.10 -7.39 -8.60
CA VAL A 74 4.06 -6.41 -9.13
C VAL A 74 4.79 -5.70 -7.99
N TYR A 75 4.07 -5.26 -6.96
CA TYR A 75 4.71 -4.69 -5.77
C TYR A 75 5.72 -5.66 -5.14
N GLU A 76 5.33 -6.94 -5.00
CA GLU A 76 6.21 -7.96 -4.40
C GLU A 76 7.42 -8.25 -5.27
N LEU A 77 7.28 -8.32 -6.59
CA LEU A 77 8.39 -8.53 -7.52
C LEU A 77 9.41 -7.39 -7.43
N VAL A 78 8.96 -6.14 -7.31
CA VAL A 78 9.85 -4.98 -7.24
C VAL A 78 10.50 -4.83 -5.87
N THR A 79 9.77 -5.13 -4.79
CA THR A 79 10.23 -4.85 -3.43
C THR A 79 10.77 -6.06 -2.68
N GLY A 80 10.53 -7.28 -3.20
CA GLY A 80 10.82 -8.54 -2.51
C GLY A 80 9.94 -8.78 -1.28
N ARG A 81 8.81 -8.06 -1.14
CA ARG A 81 7.95 -8.11 0.05
C ARG A 81 6.47 -8.15 -0.30
N LEU A 82 5.74 -9.00 0.41
CA LEU A 82 4.29 -9.00 0.37
C LEU A 82 3.75 -7.62 0.80
N LEU A 83 2.87 -7.05 -0.03
CA LEU A 83 2.22 -5.77 0.27
C LEU A 83 1.31 -5.88 1.50
N TYR A 84 0.51 -6.94 1.58
CA TYR A 84 -0.42 -7.19 2.67
C TYR A 84 -0.07 -8.46 3.45
N ARG A 85 -0.10 -8.38 4.78
CA ARG A 85 0.15 -9.51 5.71
C ARG A 85 -0.91 -9.54 6.80
N PRO A 86 -2.16 -9.86 6.46
CA PRO A 86 -3.27 -9.80 7.40
C PRO A 86 -3.14 -10.84 8.51
N LYS A 87 -3.31 -10.40 9.75
CA LYS A 87 -3.28 -11.24 10.96
C LYS A 87 -4.67 -11.27 11.60
N LYS A 88 -4.96 -12.33 12.34
CA LYS A 88 -6.10 -12.38 13.27
C LYS A 88 -5.56 -12.11 14.68
N VAL A 89 -6.23 -11.25 15.41
CA VAL A 89 -5.98 -11.06 16.84
C VAL A 89 -7.27 -11.41 17.57
N PRO A 90 -7.29 -12.52 18.34
CA PRO A 90 -8.47 -12.94 19.11
C PRO A 90 -8.94 -11.80 20.01
N GLY A 91 -10.25 -11.62 20.13
CA GLY A 91 -10.85 -10.56 20.94
C GLY A 91 -10.76 -9.13 20.35
N LYS A 92 -9.94 -8.91 19.31
CA LYS A 92 -9.76 -7.59 18.70
C LYS A 92 -10.30 -7.52 17.27
N HIS A 93 -9.72 -8.28 16.35
CA HIS A 93 -10.12 -8.23 14.93
C HIS A 93 -9.88 -9.52 14.18
N GLY A 94 -10.67 -9.76 13.14
CA GLY A 94 -10.48 -10.85 12.19
C GLY A 94 -9.47 -10.51 11.07
N LYS A 95 -9.07 -11.53 10.30
CA LYS A 95 -8.13 -11.35 9.18
C LYS A 95 -8.67 -10.40 8.10
N ASN A 96 -9.97 -10.41 7.80
CA ASN A 96 -10.55 -9.52 6.79
C ASN A 96 -10.53 -8.06 7.24
N GLN A 97 -10.88 -7.78 8.50
CA GLN A 97 -10.83 -6.43 9.05
C GLN A 97 -9.41 -5.88 9.00
N HIS A 98 -8.42 -6.66 9.47
CA HIS A 98 -7.02 -6.25 9.40
C HIS A 98 -6.55 -6.03 7.95
N HIS A 99 -6.98 -6.87 7.01
CA HIS A 99 -6.60 -6.71 5.61
C HIS A 99 -7.20 -5.44 5.00
N LEU A 100 -8.50 -5.19 5.21
CA LEU A 100 -9.15 -3.96 4.77
C LEU A 100 -8.51 -2.72 5.39
N HIS A 101 -8.12 -2.79 6.66
CA HIS A 101 -7.37 -1.71 7.30
C HIS A 101 -5.99 -1.52 6.66
N GLN A 102 -5.24 -2.59 6.38
CA GLN A 102 -3.96 -2.49 5.66
C GLN A 102 -4.13 -1.87 4.26
N ILE A 103 -5.23 -2.18 3.57
CA ILE A 103 -5.57 -1.55 2.28
C ILE A 103 -5.76 -0.04 2.47
N SER A 104 -6.52 0.37 3.48
CA SER A 104 -6.71 1.80 3.80
C SER A 104 -5.38 2.51 4.12
N MET A 105 -4.44 1.81 4.74
CA MET A 105 -3.09 2.35 5.04
C MET A 105 -2.19 2.47 3.81
N VAL A 106 -2.49 1.76 2.73
CA VAL A 106 -1.64 1.71 1.53
C VAL A 106 -2.17 2.61 0.41
N ILE A 107 -3.48 2.52 0.13
CA ILE A 107 -4.12 3.25 -0.98
C ILE A 107 -5.09 4.35 -0.50
N GLY A 108 -5.11 4.61 0.81
CA GLY A 108 -6.04 5.56 1.41
C GLY A 108 -7.41 4.95 1.74
N PRO A 109 -8.23 5.66 2.54
CA PRO A 109 -9.56 5.22 2.89
C PRO A 109 -10.49 5.19 1.66
N CYS A 110 -11.41 4.24 1.65
CA CYS A 110 -12.40 4.14 0.57
C CYS A 110 -13.36 5.31 0.60
N GLN A 111 -13.41 6.10 -0.46
CA GLN A 111 -14.35 7.21 -0.60
C GLN A 111 -15.75 6.72 -1.01
N ASN A 112 -15.84 5.58 -1.71
CA ASN A 112 -17.12 4.99 -2.11
C ASN A 112 -17.69 4.11 -0.99
N THR A 113 -18.38 4.72 -0.02
CA THR A 113 -18.99 3.99 1.08
C THR A 113 -20.11 3.05 0.61
N SER A 114 -20.76 3.34 -0.51
CA SER A 114 -21.78 2.46 -1.11
C SER A 114 -21.17 1.15 -1.57
N PHE A 115 -19.98 1.18 -2.18
CA PHE A 115 -19.23 -0.02 -2.51
C PHE A 115 -18.92 -0.84 -1.25
N LEU A 116 -18.33 -0.22 -0.22
CA LEU A 116 -18.01 -0.93 1.02
C LEU A 116 -19.22 -1.58 1.70
N LYS A 117 -20.42 -1.04 1.51
CA LYS A 117 -21.67 -1.58 2.06
C LYS A 117 -22.35 -2.63 1.17
N SER A 118 -21.92 -2.78 -0.09
CA SER A 118 -22.57 -3.65 -1.08
C SER A 118 -22.45 -5.15 -0.81
N GLY A 119 -21.47 -5.57 -0.04
CA GLY A 119 -21.16 -6.98 0.20
C GLY A 119 -22.00 -7.62 1.30
N LYS A 120 -22.35 -8.90 1.14
CA LYS A 120 -23.09 -9.67 2.16
C LYS A 120 -22.41 -9.68 3.53
N HIS A 121 -21.09 -9.53 3.57
CA HIS A 121 -20.33 -9.52 4.82
C HIS A 121 -19.81 -8.13 5.20
N SER A 122 -20.19 -7.08 4.49
CA SER A 122 -19.81 -5.70 4.80
C SER A 122 -20.07 -5.34 6.25
N HIS A 123 -21.29 -5.65 6.74
CA HIS A 123 -21.70 -5.38 8.13
C HIS A 123 -20.80 -6.03 9.19
N LYS A 124 -20.01 -7.06 8.84
CA LYS A 124 -19.05 -7.71 9.76
C LYS A 124 -17.73 -6.97 9.85
N HIS A 125 -17.41 -6.14 8.86
CA HIS A 125 -16.08 -5.55 8.69
C HIS A 125 -16.07 -4.02 8.66
N VAL A 126 -17.20 -3.41 8.27
CA VAL A 126 -17.32 -1.97 8.03
C VAL A 126 -18.40 -1.38 8.90
N ASN A 127 -18.17 -0.20 9.42
CA ASN A 127 -19.14 0.60 10.16
C ASN A 127 -20.11 1.34 9.20
N PRO A 128 -21.23 1.88 9.69
CA PRO A 128 -22.16 2.65 8.86
C PRO A 128 -21.55 3.88 8.18
N ASP A 129 -20.50 4.46 8.75
CA ASP A 129 -19.74 5.59 8.21
C ASP A 129 -18.72 5.19 7.15
N GLY A 130 -18.50 3.89 6.92
CA GLY A 130 -17.49 3.37 5.98
C GLY A 130 -16.13 3.08 6.62
N SER A 131 -15.92 3.38 7.88
CA SER A 131 -14.68 3.03 8.58
C SER A 131 -14.58 1.52 8.83
N ILE A 132 -13.36 1.02 8.97
CA ILE A 132 -13.13 -0.41 9.24
C ILE A 132 -13.31 -0.69 10.74
N LYS A 133 -14.18 -1.65 11.05
CA LYS A 133 -14.46 -2.03 12.44
C LYS A 133 -13.20 -2.45 13.19
N ASN A 134 -13.10 -2.02 14.44
CA ASN A 134 -12.00 -2.32 15.38
C ASN A 134 -10.64 -1.75 14.98
N PHE A 135 -10.64 -0.75 14.10
CA PHE A 135 -9.45 0.03 13.76
C PHE A 135 -9.76 1.52 13.82
N PRO A 136 -8.77 2.34 14.21
CA PRO A 136 -8.94 3.79 14.14
C PRO A 136 -9.09 4.23 12.68
N PRO A 137 -9.76 5.36 12.42
CA PRO A 137 -9.76 5.97 11.10
C PRO A 137 -8.34 6.24 10.63
N VAL A 138 -8.08 6.01 9.36
CA VAL A 138 -6.77 6.32 8.74
C VAL A 138 -6.78 7.81 8.40
N LEU A 139 -6.35 8.66 9.33
CA LEU A 139 -6.36 10.11 9.16
C LEU A 139 -4.97 10.74 9.08
N THR A 140 -3.97 10.19 9.78
CA THR A 140 -2.68 10.86 9.96
C THR A 140 -1.45 10.01 9.66
N ASP A 141 -1.53 8.69 9.78
CA ASP A 141 -0.36 7.81 9.64
C ASP A 141 -0.24 7.18 8.24
N TYR A 142 -1.04 7.68 7.28
CA TYR A 142 -0.97 7.23 5.89
C TYR A 142 0.31 7.75 5.25
N LYS A 143 1.22 6.84 4.95
CA LYS A 143 2.41 7.14 4.15
C LYS A 143 2.13 6.82 2.69
N PRO A 144 2.18 7.80 1.78
CA PRO A 144 1.95 7.56 0.36
C PRO A 144 2.84 6.45 -0.18
N MET A 145 2.32 5.65 -1.10
CA MET A 145 3.06 4.55 -1.73
C MET A 145 4.37 5.03 -2.32
N TYR A 146 4.37 6.19 -2.97
CA TYR A 146 5.58 6.81 -3.52
C TYR A 146 6.67 6.99 -2.46
N ASP A 147 6.35 7.57 -1.30
CA ASP A 147 7.33 7.79 -0.24
C ASP A 147 7.88 6.47 0.32
N VAL A 148 7.03 5.45 0.41
CA VAL A 148 7.47 4.12 0.81
C VAL A 148 8.47 3.54 -0.19
N LEU A 149 8.21 3.68 -1.48
CA LEU A 149 9.07 3.17 -2.54
C LEU A 149 10.43 3.90 -2.56
N VAL A 150 10.43 5.22 -2.36
CA VAL A 150 11.67 6.02 -2.32
C VAL A 150 12.42 5.81 -1.02
N ASP A 151 11.77 6.05 0.13
CA ASP A 151 12.45 6.07 1.43
C ASP A 151 12.95 4.69 1.88
N LYS A 152 12.09 3.68 1.72
CA LYS A 152 12.36 2.35 2.22
C LYS A 152 13.05 1.47 1.18
N TYR A 153 12.56 1.52 -0.06
CA TYR A 153 13.05 0.64 -1.13
C TYR A 153 14.06 1.31 -2.05
N ARG A 154 14.28 2.62 -1.90
CA ARG A 154 15.29 3.40 -2.64
C ARG A 154 15.09 3.40 -4.16
N LEU A 155 13.86 3.27 -4.61
CA LEU A 155 13.57 3.44 -6.03
C LEU A 155 13.89 4.88 -6.44
N ARG A 156 14.39 5.05 -7.65
CA ARG A 156 14.60 6.37 -8.25
C ARG A 156 13.25 7.05 -8.50
N ASP A 157 13.23 8.37 -8.44
CA ASP A 157 12.02 9.18 -8.56
C ASP A 157 11.11 8.74 -9.72
N LEU A 158 11.67 8.63 -10.92
CA LEU A 158 10.91 8.27 -12.12
C LEU A 158 10.29 6.86 -12.00
N GLU A 159 11.02 5.88 -11.49
CA GLU A 159 10.54 4.52 -11.25
C GLU A 159 9.49 4.48 -10.15
N ALA A 160 9.71 5.20 -9.05
CA ALA A 160 8.76 5.27 -7.94
C ALA A 160 7.43 5.90 -8.38
N ARG A 161 7.48 6.99 -9.18
CA ARG A 161 6.27 7.62 -9.76
C ARG A 161 5.55 6.67 -10.70
N GLY A 162 6.28 6.06 -11.63
CA GLY A 162 5.70 5.14 -12.61
C GLY A 162 5.05 3.93 -11.96
N LEU A 163 5.75 3.29 -11.01
CA LEU A 163 5.22 2.17 -10.26
C LEU A 163 4.02 2.57 -9.39
N THR A 164 4.09 3.71 -8.69
CA THR A 164 2.98 4.21 -7.88
C THR A 164 1.73 4.42 -8.73
N ASP A 165 1.87 5.04 -9.90
CA ASP A 165 0.75 5.27 -10.81
C ASP A 165 0.18 3.94 -11.34
N PHE A 166 1.02 3.01 -11.79
CA PHE A 166 0.60 1.67 -12.21
C PHE A 166 -0.18 0.94 -11.11
N LEU A 167 0.34 0.96 -9.88
CA LEU A 167 -0.31 0.32 -8.73
C LEU A 167 -1.64 1.01 -8.38
N SER A 168 -1.73 2.33 -8.50
CA SER A 168 -2.97 3.08 -8.26
C SER A 168 -4.07 2.72 -9.25
N LYS A 169 -3.73 2.41 -10.51
CA LYS A 169 -4.69 1.97 -11.54
C LYS A 169 -5.12 0.53 -11.37
N SER A 170 -4.26 -0.32 -10.84
CA SER A 170 -4.55 -1.75 -10.62
C SER A 170 -5.23 -2.02 -9.28
N MET A 171 -5.00 -1.19 -8.25
CA MET A 171 -5.48 -1.39 -6.88
C MET A 171 -6.39 -0.25 -6.42
N THR A 172 -7.56 -0.10 -7.03
CA THR A 172 -8.64 0.76 -6.55
C THR A 172 -9.61 -0.04 -5.68
N TRP A 173 -10.29 0.63 -4.74
CA TRP A 173 -11.30 -0.01 -3.89
C TRP A 173 -12.43 -0.61 -4.71
N ASP A 174 -13.08 0.20 -5.54
CA ASP A 174 -14.17 -0.26 -6.40
C ASP A 174 -13.59 -0.96 -7.65
N PRO A 175 -13.97 -2.23 -7.91
CA PRO A 175 -13.52 -2.94 -9.12
C PRO A 175 -13.82 -2.21 -10.43
N LYS A 176 -14.88 -1.39 -10.47
CA LYS A 176 -15.26 -0.62 -11.67
C LYS A 176 -14.26 0.46 -12.06
N ASP A 177 -13.49 0.95 -11.08
CA ASP A 177 -12.49 2.00 -11.28
C ASP A 177 -11.12 1.43 -11.62
N ARG A 178 -10.94 0.10 -11.58
CA ARG A 178 -9.69 -0.56 -11.96
C ARG A 178 -9.51 -0.58 -13.46
N TRP A 179 -8.30 -0.34 -13.88
CA TRP A 179 -7.94 -0.51 -15.27
C TRP A 179 -7.97 -1.99 -15.66
N THR A 180 -8.38 -2.23 -16.91
CA THR A 180 -8.31 -3.56 -17.51
C THR A 180 -6.87 -3.96 -17.81
N ALA A 181 -6.64 -5.25 -18.05
CA ALA A 181 -5.32 -5.75 -18.46
C ALA A 181 -4.80 -5.05 -19.73
N ALA A 182 -5.69 -4.78 -20.70
CA ALA A 182 -5.33 -4.06 -21.93
C ALA A 182 -4.87 -2.63 -21.66
N GLN A 183 -5.58 -1.90 -20.78
CA GLN A 183 -5.18 -0.55 -20.39
C GLN A 183 -3.85 -0.54 -19.62
N LEU A 184 -3.65 -1.49 -18.69
CA LEU A 184 -2.40 -1.62 -17.96
C LEU A 184 -1.22 -2.00 -18.87
N LEU A 185 -1.44 -2.81 -19.89
CA LEU A 185 -0.41 -3.17 -20.86
C LEU A 185 0.13 -1.94 -21.60
N ASP A 186 -0.71 -0.92 -21.82
CA ASP A 186 -0.34 0.34 -22.43
C ASP A 186 0.25 1.37 -21.47
N HIS A 187 0.34 1.05 -20.19
CA HIS A 187 0.84 1.97 -19.17
C HIS A 187 2.30 2.37 -19.43
N TYR A 188 2.59 3.66 -19.31
CA TYR A 188 3.92 4.22 -19.62
C TYR A 188 5.05 3.59 -18.81
N TRP A 189 4.79 3.19 -17.56
CA TRP A 189 5.78 2.54 -16.70
C TRP A 189 6.31 1.23 -17.31
N LEU A 190 5.46 0.42 -17.94
CA LEU A 190 5.88 -0.79 -18.64
C LEU A 190 6.69 -0.51 -19.92
N LYS A 191 6.55 0.70 -20.47
CA LYS A 191 7.28 1.14 -21.66
C LYS A 191 8.59 1.83 -21.34
N MET A 192 8.87 2.11 -20.05
CA MET A 192 10.16 2.60 -19.62
C MET A 192 11.22 1.54 -19.92
N ILE A 193 12.23 1.88 -20.73
CA ILE A 193 13.29 0.95 -21.08
C ILE A 193 14.14 0.73 -19.83
N PRO A 194 14.31 -0.51 -19.34
CA PRO A 194 15.06 -0.80 -18.13
C PRO A 194 16.58 -0.78 -18.41
N ASN A 195 17.12 0.37 -18.84
CA ASN A 195 18.57 0.54 -18.99
C ASN A 195 19.24 1.14 -17.76
N TYR A 196 18.48 1.32 -16.67
CA TYR A 196 18.96 2.02 -15.48
C TYR A 196 18.76 1.16 -14.23
N ASN A 197 19.70 1.25 -13.31
CA ASN A 197 19.51 0.80 -11.95
C ASN A 197 18.29 1.56 -11.37
N THR A 198 17.22 0.86 -11.11
CA THR A 198 15.95 1.43 -10.61
C THR A 198 16.05 1.89 -9.16
N HIS A 199 17.13 1.52 -8.46
CA HIS A 199 17.36 1.84 -7.05
C HIS A 199 18.37 2.99 -6.89
N MET A 200 18.07 3.87 -5.97
CA MET A 200 18.97 4.94 -5.58
C MET A 200 20.21 4.39 -4.85
N SER A 201 21.37 4.91 -5.17
CA SER A 201 22.55 4.77 -4.33
C SER A 201 22.36 5.44 -2.97
N ARG A 202 23.21 5.13 -1.99
CA ARG A 202 23.17 5.81 -0.68
C ARG A 202 23.36 7.32 -0.78
N GLY A 203 24.16 7.77 -1.74
CA GLY A 203 24.42 9.21 -1.99
C GLY A 203 23.17 9.91 -2.55
N GLU A 204 22.57 9.35 -3.59
CA GLU A 204 21.34 9.88 -4.19
C GLU A 204 20.18 9.94 -3.19
N LEU A 205 20.03 8.93 -2.30
CA LEU A 205 19.01 8.95 -1.25
C LEU A 205 19.27 10.07 -0.21
N ARG A 206 20.53 10.34 0.16
CA ARG A 206 20.87 11.44 1.07
C ARG A 206 20.49 12.78 0.45
N GLU A 207 20.82 12.97 -0.83
CA GLU A 207 20.50 14.20 -1.56
C GLU A 207 18.99 14.37 -1.71
N TYR A 208 18.25 13.34 -2.11
CA TYR A 208 16.80 13.35 -2.16
C TYR A 208 16.18 13.79 -0.83
N LYS A 209 16.63 13.21 0.29
CA LYS A 209 16.14 13.57 1.62
C LYS A 209 16.52 15.00 2.03
N ARG A 210 17.65 15.50 1.58
CA ARG A 210 18.08 16.88 1.81
C ARG A 210 17.16 17.86 1.11
N VAL A 211 16.89 17.65 -0.18
CA VAL A 211 16.03 18.51 -1.01
C VAL A 211 14.59 18.52 -0.46
N ASN A 212 14.00 17.35 -0.21
CA ASN A 212 12.61 17.27 0.26
C ASN A 212 12.42 17.78 1.70
N ARG A 213 13.45 17.78 2.55
CA ARG A 213 13.36 18.42 3.88
C ARG A 213 13.32 19.94 3.78
N MET A 214 13.94 20.52 2.76
CA MET A 214 13.88 21.98 2.53
C MET A 214 12.51 22.45 2.06
N GLU A 215 11.75 21.58 1.36
CA GLU A 215 10.39 21.90 0.90
C GLU A 215 9.34 21.76 2.02
N CYS A 216 9.63 21.04 3.11
CA CYS A 216 8.73 20.80 4.25
C CYS A 216 9.06 21.65 5.48
N SER A 217 9.84 22.70 5.37
CA SER A 217 10.02 23.66 6.46
C SER A 217 8.75 24.51 6.59
N PRO A 218 8.06 24.52 7.75
CA PRO A 218 6.95 25.43 7.95
C PRO A 218 7.46 26.87 7.88
N SER A 219 6.67 27.73 7.23
CA SER A 219 6.90 29.18 7.19
C SER A 219 7.07 29.69 8.62
N PRO A 220 7.99 30.64 8.89
CA PRO A 220 8.13 31.19 10.22
C PRO A 220 6.83 31.87 10.63
N GLU A 221 6.19 31.34 11.64
CA GLU A 221 5.07 32.02 12.30
C GLU A 221 5.59 33.35 12.88
N SER A 222 4.90 34.41 12.49
CA SER A 222 5.05 35.75 13.01
C SER A 222 4.93 35.72 14.53
N GLY A 223 5.97 36.19 15.22
CA GLY A 223 5.97 36.36 16.65
C GLY A 223 4.81 37.25 17.11
N ASP A 224 4.19 36.84 18.19
CA ASP A 224 3.49 37.76 19.05
C ASP A 224 4.02 37.61 20.48
N ASP A 225 4.68 38.68 20.90
CA ASP A 225 5.13 38.90 22.27
C ASP A 225 3.94 39.14 23.19
N SER A 226 3.81 38.35 24.24
CA SER A 226 3.24 38.84 25.48
C SER A 226 3.75 38.10 26.70
N ASN A 227 4.61 38.79 27.32
CA ASN A 227 5.10 38.76 28.70
C ASN A 227 3.94 38.60 29.70
N VAL A 228 4.05 37.73 30.71
CA VAL A 228 3.62 38.00 32.08
C VAL A 228 4.30 36.97 33.06
N ASP A 229 5.14 37.57 33.89
CA ASP A 229 5.50 37.35 35.29
C ASP A 229 5.23 36.04 36.06
N GLN A 230 6.34 35.62 36.64
CA GLN A 230 6.65 35.18 38.04
C GLN A 230 5.46 34.98 39.00
N LEU A 231 5.51 33.85 39.71
CA LEU A 231 5.55 33.78 41.21
C LEU A 231 5.74 32.32 41.70
N SER A 232 6.87 32.08 42.30
CA SER A 232 7.26 31.58 43.59
C SER A 232 6.51 30.40 44.23
N ASP A 233 7.31 29.43 44.62
CA ASP A 233 7.44 28.73 45.90
C ASP A 233 6.23 28.02 46.53
N GLY A 234 6.52 26.81 46.97
CA GLY A 234 5.82 26.14 48.03
C GLY A 234 5.95 24.61 48.01
N GLY A 235 7.04 24.09 48.55
CA GLY A 235 7.16 22.68 48.86
C GLY A 235 6.25 22.26 50.02
N PHE A 236 5.92 20.97 50.06
CA PHE A 236 5.82 20.20 51.31
C PHE A 236 5.71 18.71 51.02
N SER A 237 6.55 18.03 51.66
CA SER A 237 6.81 16.68 52.03
C SER A 237 5.62 15.81 52.45
N GLU A 238 5.75 14.53 52.14
CA GLU A 238 5.57 13.31 52.94
C GLU A 238 4.22 12.96 53.61
N ASN A 239 3.95 11.67 53.50
CA ASN A 239 3.29 10.73 54.41
C ASN A 239 1.75 10.59 54.34
N ALA A 240 1.30 9.50 53.82
CA ALA A 240 0.66 8.34 54.46
C ALA A 240 0.08 7.40 53.38
#